data_8f3c7e184e85df68845f40e9c1c35c2d
#
_entry.id   8f3c7e184e85df68845f40e9c1c35c2d
#
_cell.length_a   1.000
_cell.length_b   1.000
_cell.length_c   1.000
_cell.angle_alpha   90.00
_cell.angle_beta   90.00
_cell.angle_gamma   90.00
#
_symmetry.space_group_name_H-M   'P 1'
#
loop_
_entity.id
_entity.type
_entity.pdbx_description
1 polymer ?
#
loop_
_entity_poly.entity_id
_entity_poly.type
_entity_poly.pdbx_seq_one_letter_code
_entity_poly.pdbx_strand_id
1 'polypeptide(L)'
;MDGVSVFSDHICELGEGPSYDPATDTLFWFDIVNGKLLEKPLGGALKVHDLGVMASAIAVIDADRQLIATEIGLQVRDVKTGRLTRHTPIEADNALTRSNDSRVHPCGALWTGTMGKGEEKGAGSIYWFFKGELRRLFSGITVSNSICFSEDGTIAYYTDTATGLLMRVACDPATGLPAGEVKVFVDHRSSKGYIDGSVVDRDGVLWNAVWGGKAVKAYAPDGTLLREIAMPVTQASCPAFVGANGDRLAVTSAWSGKDEKQRALDPQAGMTFLLDIPVNGRFEPRVLIA
;
A
#
# COMPACT_ATOMS: atom_id res chain seq x y z
N MET A 1 -22.91 8.96 -4.90
CA MET A 1 -22.32 7.72 -4.33
C MET A 1 -22.40 7.90 -2.83
N ASP A 2 -23.36 7.22 -2.22
CA ASP A 2 -23.54 7.33 -0.77
C ASP A 2 -22.35 6.69 -0.06
N GLY A 3 -21.78 7.41 0.92
CA GLY A 3 -20.69 6.93 1.75
C GLY A 3 -19.25 7.12 1.21
N VAL A 4 -19.04 7.83 0.09
CA VAL A 4 -17.68 8.20 -0.40
C VAL A 4 -17.54 9.72 -0.39
N SER A 5 -16.55 10.22 0.33
CA SER A 5 -16.26 11.65 0.43
C SER A 5 -14.77 11.94 0.16
N VAL A 6 -14.45 13.16 -0.29
CA VAL A 6 -13.06 13.59 -0.46
C VAL A 6 -12.45 13.88 0.91
N PHE A 7 -11.37 13.19 1.24
CA PHE A 7 -10.55 13.44 2.42
C PHE A 7 -9.49 14.51 2.16
N SER A 8 -8.86 14.45 0.99
CA SER A 8 -7.88 15.42 0.53
C SER A 8 -8.10 15.69 -0.96
N ASP A 9 -8.23 16.96 -1.30
CA ASP A 9 -8.33 17.46 -2.67
C ASP A 9 -6.96 17.71 -3.32
N HIS A 10 -5.88 17.43 -2.59
CA HIS A 10 -4.53 17.41 -3.16
C HIS A 10 -4.43 16.33 -4.23
N ILE A 11 -4.01 16.74 -5.41
CA ILE A 11 -3.94 15.84 -6.58
C ILE A 11 -2.55 15.24 -6.69
N CYS A 12 -2.43 13.97 -6.37
CA CYS A 12 -1.24 13.16 -6.57
C CYS A 12 -1.19 12.60 -7.99
N GLU A 13 -0.03 12.64 -8.63
CA GLU A 13 0.17 11.90 -9.88
C GLU A 13 0.02 10.40 -9.65
N LEU A 14 0.69 9.88 -8.63
CA LEU A 14 0.59 8.50 -8.19
C LEU A 14 0.40 8.46 -6.66
N GLY A 15 -0.85 8.68 -6.23
CA GLY A 15 -1.23 8.61 -4.82
C GLY A 15 -1.26 7.15 -4.35
N GLU A 16 -0.40 6.78 -3.36
CA GLU A 16 -0.17 5.40 -2.96
C GLU A 16 0.28 5.25 -1.51
N GLY A 17 0.39 4.00 -1.07
CA GLY A 17 0.98 3.59 0.20
C GLY A 17 0.35 4.24 1.43
N PRO A 18 -0.99 4.31 1.54
CA PRO A 18 -1.62 4.91 2.71
C PRO A 18 -1.34 4.08 3.96
N SER A 19 -0.94 4.75 5.03
CA SER A 19 -0.72 4.17 6.35
C SER A 19 -1.25 5.12 7.41
N TYR A 20 -1.99 4.58 8.37
CA TYR A 20 -2.60 5.38 9.44
C TYR A 20 -1.93 5.10 10.78
N ASP A 21 -1.53 6.16 11.45
CA ASP A 21 -1.03 6.11 12.82
C ASP A 21 -2.15 6.50 13.81
N PRO A 22 -2.71 5.54 14.56
CA PRO A 22 -3.76 5.82 15.53
C PRO A 22 -3.28 6.65 16.74
N ALA A 23 -1.98 6.68 17.01
CA ALA A 23 -1.43 7.46 18.15
C ALA A 23 -1.48 8.96 17.89
N THR A 24 -1.44 9.37 16.62
CA THR A 24 -1.48 10.77 16.19
C THR A 24 -2.73 11.13 15.39
N ASP A 25 -3.66 10.18 15.21
CA ASP A 25 -4.87 10.30 14.37
C ASP A 25 -4.53 10.77 12.94
N THR A 26 -3.43 10.29 12.38
CA THR A 26 -2.85 10.84 11.14
C THR A 26 -2.77 9.79 10.05
N LEU A 27 -3.31 10.12 8.87
CA LEU A 27 -3.09 9.38 7.63
C LEU A 27 -1.86 9.94 6.92
N PHE A 28 -0.95 9.04 6.54
CA PHE A 28 0.17 9.28 5.66
C PHE A 28 -0.06 8.60 4.33
N TRP A 29 0.38 9.20 3.22
CA TRP A 29 0.41 8.58 1.89
C TRP A 29 1.45 9.26 1.02
N PHE A 30 1.71 8.74 -0.15
CA PHE A 30 2.75 9.24 -1.04
C PHE A 30 2.16 9.71 -2.37
N ASP A 31 2.80 10.72 -2.97
CA ASP A 31 2.84 10.90 -4.41
C ASP A 31 4.19 10.38 -4.89
N ILE A 32 4.21 9.11 -5.31
CA ILE A 32 5.46 8.35 -5.54
C ILE A 32 6.32 9.04 -6.58
N VAL A 33 5.73 9.38 -7.74
CA VAL A 33 6.46 9.94 -8.89
C VAL A 33 7.09 11.27 -8.55
N ASN A 34 6.40 12.08 -7.74
CA ASN A 34 6.86 13.40 -7.35
C ASN A 34 7.68 13.40 -6.05
N GLY A 35 7.98 12.22 -5.48
CA GLY A 35 8.79 12.10 -4.26
C GLY A 35 8.22 12.84 -3.06
N LYS A 36 6.90 12.85 -2.89
CA LYS A 36 6.22 13.55 -1.80
C LYS A 36 5.64 12.58 -0.79
N LEU A 37 5.79 12.90 0.49
CA LEU A 37 5.03 12.31 1.59
C LEU A 37 3.93 13.31 2.00
N LEU A 38 2.71 12.85 2.04
CA LEU A 38 1.56 13.61 2.50
C LEU A 38 1.18 13.15 3.90
N GLU A 39 0.93 14.09 4.79
CA GLU A 39 0.60 13.89 6.20
C GLU A 39 -0.65 14.70 6.54
N LYS A 40 -1.73 14.04 6.97
CA LYS A 40 -2.96 14.74 7.35
C LYS A 40 -3.66 14.04 8.50
N PRO A 41 -3.77 14.70 9.68
CA PRO A 41 -4.69 14.24 10.73
C PRO A 41 -6.12 14.20 10.20
N LEU A 42 -6.96 13.27 10.69
CA LEU A 42 -8.35 13.14 10.18
C LEU A 42 -9.15 14.42 10.31
N GLY A 43 -8.94 15.20 11.36
CA GLY A 43 -9.55 16.51 11.57
C GLY A 43 -8.65 17.71 11.28
N GLY A 44 -7.45 17.50 10.71
CA GLY A 44 -6.42 18.52 10.58
C GLY A 44 -6.12 18.99 9.15
N ALA A 45 -5.15 19.88 9.05
CA ALA A 45 -4.66 20.38 7.77
C ALA A 45 -3.63 19.44 7.13
N LEU A 46 -3.61 19.41 5.81
CA LEU A 46 -2.60 18.67 5.03
C LEU A 46 -1.22 19.33 5.17
N LYS A 47 -0.20 18.50 5.36
CA LYS A 47 1.20 18.85 5.19
C LYS A 47 1.78 18.01 4.06
N VAL A 48 2.63 18.60 3.24
CA VAL A 48 3.33 17.94 2.13
C VAL A 48 4.82 18.09 2.37
N HIS A 49 5.52 16.95 2.45
CA HIS A 49 6.96 16.88 2.66
C HIS A 49 7.64 16.45 1.36
N ASP A 50 8.65 17.23 0.95
CA ASP A 50 9.52 16.84 -0.16
C ASP A 50 10.59 15.88 0.35
N LEU A 51 10.63 14.68 -0.20
CA LEU A 51 11.59 13.66 0.20
C LEU A 51 12.86 13.69 -0.68
N GLY A 52 12.79 14.31 -1.86
CA GLY A 52 13.90 14.32 -2.84
C GLY A 52 14.22 12.95 -3.42
N VAL A 53 13.37 11.95 -3.21
CA VAL A 53 13.52 10.57 -3.65
C VAL A 53 12.15 9.95 -3.83
N MET A 54 11.96 9.06 -4.81
CA MET A 54 10.72 8.29 -4.92
C MET A 54 10.56 7.39 -3.69
N ALA A 55 9.38 7.45 -3.06
CA ALA A 55 9.06 6.68 -1.87
C ALA A 55 7.61 6.20 -1.97
N SER A 56 7.31 5.02 -1.43
CA SER A 56 6.02 4.38 -1.67
C SER A 56 5.33 3.83 -0.42
N ALA A 57 6.02 3.72 0.70
CA ALA A 57 5.44 3.19 1.92
C ALA A 57 6.13 3.73 3.17
N ILE A 58 5.37 3.80 4.27
CA ILE A 58 5.82 4.25 5.57
C ILE A 58 5.35 3.27 6.64
N ALA A 59 6.22 2.99 7.60
CA ALA A 59 5.91 2.20 8.79
C ALA A 59 6.41 2.90 10.06
N VAL A 60 5.61 2.89 11.11
CA VAL A 60 6.00 3.49 12.41
C VAL A 60 7.03 2.60 13.08
N ILE A 61 8.20 3.16 13.46
CA ILE A 61 9.17 2.50 14.32
C ILE A 61 8.83 2.83 15.79
N ASP A 62 8.75 4.12 16.09
CA ASP A 62 8.40 4.67 17.40
C ASP A 62 7.83 6.09 17.27
N ALA A 63 7.71 6.84 18.36
CA ALA A 63 7.16 8.19 18.34
C ALA A 63 8.00 9.20 17.56
N ASP A 64 9.31 8.97 17.43
CA ASP A 64 10.26 9.90 16.81
C ASP A 64 10.74 9.45 15.43
N ARG A 65 10.50 8.17 15.06
CA ARG A 65 11.08 7.56 13.85
C ARG A 65 10.07 6.77 13.06
N GLN A 66 10.20 6.89 11.74
CA GLN A 66 9.42 6.15 10.74
C GLN A 66 10.39 5.48 9.75
N LEU A 67 10.05 4.28 9.28
CA LEU A 67 10.77 3.60 8.21
C LEU A 67 10.06 3.89 6.90
N ILE A 68 10.79 4.35 5.88
CA ILE A 68 10.26 4.68 4.56
C ILE A 68 10.90 3.77 3.52
N ALA A 69 10.08 3.13 2.70
CA ALA A 69 10.53 2.39 1.51
C ALA A 69 10.71 3.37 0.34
N THR A 70 11.91 3.41 -0.20
CA THR A 70 12.31 4.32 -1.27
C THR A 70 12.91 3.58 -2.46
N GLU A 71 13.16 4.26 -3.57
CA GLU A 71 13.81 3.68 -4.75
C GLU A 71 15.24 3.19 -4.52
N ILE A 72 15.86 3.53 -3.39
CA ILE A 72 17.21 3.09 -3.03
C ILE A 72 17.24 2.19 -1.77
N GLY A 73 16.07 1.75 -1.31
CA GLY A 73 15.91 0.88 -0.15
C GLY A 73 15.23 1.57 1.02
N LEU A 74 15.40 1.01 2.22
CA LEU A 74 14.76 1.48 3.43
C LEU A 74 15.56 2.64 4.05
N GLN A 75 14.85 3.70 4.42
CA GLN A 75 15.41 4.87 5.09
C GLN A 75 14.63 5.17 6.36
N VAL A 76 15.33 5.59 7.42
CA VAL A 76 14.70 6.07 8.64
C VAL A 76 14.47 7.57 8.52
N ARG A 77 13.20 7.98 8.69
CA ARG A 77 12.79 9.38 8.79
C ARG A 77 12.71 9.79 10.25
N ASP A 78 13.39 10.86 10.61
CA ASP A 78 13.17 11.57 11.86
C ASP A 78 11.87 12.39 11.75
N VAL A 79 10.91 12.13 12.63
CA VAL A 79 9.57 12.74 12.55
C VAL A 79 9.64 14.27 12.74
N LYS A 80 10.51 14.74 13.64
CA LYS A 80 10.62 16.15 14.01
C LYS A 80 11.26 16.99 12.91
N THR A 81 12.32 16.47 12.30
CA THR A 81 13.14 17.22 11.32
C THR A 81 12.80 16.89 9.86
N GLY A 82 12.11 15.76 9.62
CA GLY A 82 11.86 15.20 8.30
C GLY A 82 13.09 14.57 7.63
N ARG A 83 14.26 14.57 8.30
CA ARG A 83 15.51 14.06 7.71
C ARG A 83 15.45 12.56 7.48
N LEU A 84 15.82 12.14 6.26
CA LEU A 84 16.01 10.75 5.87
C LEU A 84 17.46 10.31 6.11
N THR A 85 17.62 9.14 6.70
CA THR A 85 18.93 8.48 6.90
C THR A 85 18.86 7.08 6.32
N ARG A 86 19.80 6.70 5.47
CA ARG A 86 19.87 5.35 4.89
C ARG A 86 19.96 4.30 5.99
N HIS A 87 19.18 3.23 5.85
CA HIS A 87 19.16 2.11 6.77
C HIS A 87 19.57 0.81 6.08
N THR A 88 18.76 0.30 5.16
CA THR A 88 19.01 -0.97 4.46
C THR A 88 18.89 -0.76 2.96
N PRO A 89 19.95 -0.95 2.17
CA PRO A 89 19.87 -0.84 0.71
C PRO A 89 19.01 -1.97 0.13
N ILE A 90 18.15 -1.63 -0.84
CA ILE A 90 17.37 -2.58 -1.66
C ILE A 90 17.49 -2.05 -3.09
N GLU A 91 18.13 -2.82 -3.97
CA GLU A 91 18.35 -2.48 -5.38
C GLU A 91 18.97 -1.07 -5.58
N ALA A 92 19.72 -0.57 -4.61
CA ALA A 92 20.21 0.82 -4.56
C ALA A 92 21.20 1.16 -5.70
N ASP A 93 21.73 0.18 -6.37
CA ASP A 93 22.59 0.27 -7.55
C ASP A 93 21.82 0.14 -8.88
N ASN A 94 20.50 -0.12 -8.81
CA ASN A 94 19.63 -0.24 -9.97
C ASN A 94 18.71 0.98 -10.12
N ALA A 95 19.14 1.95 -10.91
CA ALA A 95 18.37 3.19 -11.14
C ALA A 95 17.05 2.96 -11.91
N LEU A 96 16.82 1.78 -12.46
CA LEU A 96 15.60 1.45 -13.22
C LEU A 96 14.46 0.92 -12.36
N THR A 97 14.74 0.57 -11.09
CA THR A 97 13.69 0.07 -10.17
C THR A 97 13.34 1.11 -9.11
N ARG A 98 12.20 0.93 -8.47
CA ARG A 98 11.73 1.67 -7.30
C ARG A 98 10.95 0.75 -6.36
N SER A 99 10.76 1.18 -5.12
CA SER A 99 9.79 0.53 -4.23
C SER A 99 8.36 0.73 -4.74
N ASN A 100 7.48 -0.20 -4.39
CA ASN A 100 6.05 -0.11 -4.63
C ASN A 100 5.29 -0.50 -3.34
N ASP A 101 4.28 -1.36 -3.40
CA ASP A 101 3.48 -1.71 -2.22
C ASP A 101 4.33 -2.38 -1.13
N SER A 102 4.00 -2.07 0.11
CA SER A 102 4.69 -2.60 1.29
C SER A 102 3.74 -2.64 2.49
N ARG A 103 3.93 -3.62 3.38
CA ARG A 103 3.09 -3.76 4.58
C ARG A 103 3.86 -4.38 5.74
N VAL A 104 3.55 -3.95 6.96
CA VAL A 104 4.12 -4.54 8.17
C VAL A 104 3.31 -5.76 8.58
N HIS A 105 4.00 -6.89 8.71
CA HIS A 105 3.43 -8.13 9.24
C HIS A 105 3.16 -8.01 10.75
N PRO A 106 2.16 -8.72 11.32
CA PRO A 106 1.84 -8.67 12.75
C PRO A 106 3.02 -8.87 13.71
N CYS A 107 4.06 -9.61 13.34
CA CYS A 107 5.28 -9.75 14.16
C CYS A 107 6.24 -8.54 14.08
N GLY A 108 5.96 -7.53 13.26
CA GLY A 108 6.82 -6.37 13.04
C GLY A 108 7.81 -6.50 11.89
N ALA A 109 7.78 -7.59 11.12
CA ALA A 109 8.54 -7.71 9.87
C ALA A 109 7.89 -6.86 8.76
N LEU A 110 8.69 -6.23 7.90
CA LEU A 110 8.19 -5.52 6.73
C LEU A 110 8.33 -6.40 5.49
N TRP A 111 7.23 -6.57 4.73
CA TRP A 111 7.35 -6.96 3.33
C TRP A 111 7.32 -5.70 2.47
N THR A 112 8.23 -5.61 1.51
CA THR A 112 8.34 -4.48 0.58
C THR A 112 8.57 -4.99 -0.83
N GLY A 113 7.77 -4.50 -1.75
CA GLY A 113 7.87 -4.83 -3.15
C GLY A 113 8.68 -3.80 -3.93
N THR A 114 9.35 -4.25 -4.99
CA THR A 114 9.96 -3.40 -6.00
C THR A 114 9.34 -3.65 -7.37
N MET A 115 9.53 -2.72 -8.28
CA MET A 115 9.11 -2.82 -9.67
C MET A 115 10.02 -1.98 -10.57
N GLY A 116 10.02 -2.27 -11.85
CA GLY A 116 10.63 -1.37 -12.84
C GLY A 116 9.87 -0.05 -12.93
N LYS A 117 10.58 1.09 -13.06
CA LYS A 117 9.95 2.42 -13.21
C LYS A 117 9.13 2.55 -14.48
N GLY A 118 9.46 1.80 -15.52
CA GLY A 118 8.70 1.67 -16.75
C GLY A 118 7.83 0.41 -16.82
N GLU A 119 7.56 -0.24 -15.68
CA GLU A 119 6.80 -1.50 -15.58
C GLU A 119 7.44 -2.64 -16.40
N GLU A 120 8.77 -2.67 -16.47
CA GLU A 120 9.51 -3.70 -17.21
C GLU A 120 9.22 -5.07 -16.61
N LYS A 121 8.85 -6.00 -17.48
CA LYS A 121 8.44 -7.35 -17.13
C LYS A 121 9.47 -8.06 -16.26
N GLY A 122 9.07 -8.44 -15.05
CA GLY A 122 9.87 -9.23 -14.13
C GLY A 122 11.07 -8.49 -13.53
N ALA A 123 11.11 -7.15 -13.61
CA ALA A 123 12.23 -6.37 -13.11
C ALA A 123 12.29 -6.25 -11.59
N GLY A 124 11.15 -6.42 -10.92
CA GLY A 124 11.02 -6.26 -9.47
C GLY A 124 11.07 -7.57 -8.69
N SER A 125 10.95 -7.42 -7.39
CA SER A 125 10.98 -8.51 -6.39
C SER A 125 10.13 -8.14 -5.19
N ILE A 126 9.81 -9.10 -4.32
CA ILE A 126 9.27 -8.88 -2.98
C ILE A 126 10.33 -9.28 -1.96
N TYR A 127 10.61 -8.39 -1.02
CA TYR A 127 11.59 -8.55 0.05
C TYR A 127 10.89 -8.62 1.40
N TRP A 128 11.50 -9.32 2.33
CA TRP A 128 11.20 -9.35 3.74
C TRP A 128 12.36 -8.71 4.51
N PHE A 129 12.03 -7.81 5.42
CA PHE A 129 12.99 -7.15 6.30
C PHE A 129 12.54 -7.29 7.75
N PHE A 130 13.42 -7.75 8.64
CA PHE A 130 13.12 -7.91 10.06
C PHE A 130 14.38 -7.86 10.91
N LYS A 131 14.43 -6.94 11.88
CA LYS A 131 15.54 -6.81 12.84
C LYS A 131 16.92 -6.75 12.16
N GLY A 132 17.04 -5.92 11.13
CA GLY A 132 18.29 -5.74 10.40
C GLY A 132 18.57 -6.80 9.32
N GLU A 133 17.84 -7.90 9.27
CA GLU A 133 17.98 -8.91 8.23
C GLU A 133 17.10 -8.59 7.02
N LEU A 134 17.64 -8.70 5.81
CA LEU A 134 16.93 -8.55 4.54
C LEU A 134 16.99 -9.87 3.76
N ARG A 135 15.83 -10.34 3.28
CA ARG A 135 15.73 -11.51 2.39
C ARG A 135 14.84 -11.18 1.20
N ARG A 136 15.23 -11.63 0.02
CA ARG A 136 14.36 -11.64 -1.15
C ARG A 136 13.48 -12.88 -1.11
N LEU A 137 12.15 -12.68 -1.09
CA LEU A 137 11.16 -13.75 -1.04
C LEU A 137 10.76 -14.24 -2.43
N PHE A 138 10.40 -13.30 -3.30
CA PHE A 138 9.95 -13.58 -4.66
C PHE A 138 10.66 -12.65 -5.65
N SER A 139 11.04 -13.18 -6.79
CA SER A 139 11.69 -12.43 -7.88
C SER A 139 10.87 -12.55 -9.16
N GLY A 140 11.20 -11.73 -10.17
CA GLY A 140 10.51 -11.75 -11.45
C GLY A 140 9.12 -11.14 -11.38
N ILE A 141 8.90 -10.21 -10.47
CA ILE A 141 7.66 -9.46 -10.30
C ILE A 141 7.68 -8.24 -11.24
N THR A 142 6.61 -8.05 -11.98
CA THR A 142 6.47 -6.89 -12.87
C THR A 142 6.02 -5.67 -12.09
N VAL A 143 4.87 -5.78 -11.40
CA VAL A 143 4.31 -4.72 -10.55
C VAL A 143 3.84 -5.35 -9.23
N SER A 144 4.62 -5.17 -8.18
CA SER A 144 4.35 -5.73 -6.84
C SER A 144 3.24 -4.95 -6.15
N ASN A 145 2.12 -5.62 -5.84
CA ASN A 145 0.97 -5.01 -5.19
C ASN A 145 0.28 -5.96 -4.20
N SER A 146 -0.76 -5.47 -3.51
CA SER A 146 -1.62 -6.22 -2.58
C SER A 146 -0.88 -6.91 -1.44
N ILE A 147 0.29 -6.39 -1.04
CA ILE A 147 1.02 -6.96 0.11
C ILE A 147 0.21 -6.67 1.37
N CYS A 148 -0.38 -7.70 1.96
CA CYS A 148 -1.12 -7.60 3.23
C CYS A 148 -1.16 -8.96 3.94
N PHE A 149 -1.63 -8.97 5.19
CA PHE A 149 -1.56 -10.14 6.06
C PHE A 149 -2.88 -10.36 6.79
N SER A 150 -3.16 -11.61 7.18
CA SER A 150 -4.21 -11.91 8.15
C SER A 150 -3.87 -11.30 9.53
N GLU A 151 -4.86 -11.11 10.38
CA GLU A 151 -4.69 -10.50 11.71
C GLU A 151 -3.71 -11.30 12.60
N ASP A 152 -3.77 -12.61 12.51
CA ASP A 152 -2.91 -13.54 13.25
C ASP A 152 -1.52 -13.75 12.61
N GLY A 153 -1.26 -13.15 11.45
CA GLY A 153 0.00 -13.27 10.72
C GLY A 153 0.27 -14.64 10.10
N THR A 154 -0.73 -15.50 10.04
CA THR A 154 -0.55 -16.86 9.49
C THR A 154 -0.66 -16.90 7.96
N ILE A 155 -1.20 -15.86 7.32
CA ILE A 155 -1.38 -15.76 5.88
C ILE A 155 -0.87 -14.42 5.37
N ALA A 156 -0.07 -14.44 4.31
CA ALA A 156 0.27 -13.29 3.49
C ALA A 156 -0.45 -13.34 2.15
N TYR A 157 -0.80 -12.16 1.64
CA TYR A 157 -1.33 -11.95 0.29
C TYR A 157 -0.40 -11.04 -0.49
N TYR A 158 -0.33 -11.22 -1.80
CA TYR A 158 0.39 -10.34 -2.73
C TYR A 158 -0.06 -10.61 -4.16
N THR A 159 0.23 -9.69 -5.06
CA THR A 159 0.06 -9.87 -6.50
C THR A 159 1.28 -9.36 -7.27
N ASP A 160 1.54 -9.98 -8.42
CA ASP A 160 2.10 -9.29 -9.57
C ASP A 160 0.90 -8.83 -10.40
N THR A 161 0.62 -7.53 -10.38
CA THR A 161 -0.55 -6.94 -11.06
C THR A 161 -0.64 -7.37 -12.52
N ALA A 162 0.49 -7.54 -13.20
CA ALA A 162 0.55 -7.97 -14.60
C ALA A 162 -0.03 -9.37 -14.84
N THR A 163 -0.09 -10.21 -13.80
CA THR A 163 -0.65 -11.58 -13.90
C THR A 163 -2.16 -11.62 -13.77
N GLY A 164 -2.75 -10.62 -13.11
CA GLY A 164 -4.17 -10.60 -12.76
C GLY A 164 -4.55 -11.65 -11.69
N LEU A 165 -3.57 -12.17 -10.94
CA LEU A 165 -3.78 -13.18 -9.91
C LEU A 165 -3.39 -12.60 -8.54
N LEU A 166 -4.34 -12.59 -7.60
CA LEU A 166 -4.04 -12.35 -6.19
C LEU A 166 -3.65 -13.67 -5.54
N MET A 167 -2.44 -13.70 -5.00
CA MET A 167 -1.85 -14.90 -4.40
C MET A 167 -2.00 -14.88 -2.87
N ARG A 168 -2.00 -16.06 -2.26
CA ARG A 168 -1.85 -16.23 -0.81
C ARG A 168 -0.81 -17.29 -0.50
N VAL A 169 -0.12 -17.12 0.63
CA VAL A 169 0.86 -18.09 1.15
C VAL A 169 0.78 -18.12 2.67
N ALA A 170 0.91 -19.33 3.25
CA ALA A 170 1.05 -19.45 4.70
C ALA A 170 2.36 -18.77 5.16
N CYS A 171 2.30 -18.14 6.34
CA CYS A 171 3.45 -17.51 6.98
C CYS A 171 3.68 -18.09 8.38
N ASP A 172 4.93 -18.09 8.80
CA ASP A 172 5.29 -18.24 10.21
C ASP A 172 4.89 -16.95 10.97
N PRO A 173 3.95 -17.00 11.91
CA PRO A 173 3.47 -15.80 12.60
C PRO A 173 4.53 -15.13 13.48
N ALA A 174 5.61 -15.82 13.85
CA ALA A 174 6.69 -15.26 14.66
C ALA A 174 7.71 -14.47 13.83
N THR A 175 7.88 -14.83 12.57
CA THR A 175 8.90 -14.22 11.69
C THR A 175 8.32 -13.49 10.49
N GLY A 176 7.09 -13.81 10.09
CA GLY A 176 6.49 -13.31 8.86
C GLY A 176 7.10 -13.88 7.58
N LEU A 177 7.90 -14.95 7.67
CA LEU A 177 8.45 -15.63 6.50
C LEU A 177 7.43 -16.59 5.89
N PRO A 178 7.40 -16.74 4.54
CA PRO A 178 6.58 -17.74 3.90
C PRO A 178 6.92 -19.15 4.41
N ALA A 179 5.88 -19.94 4.75
CA ALA A 179 6.02 -21.27 5.35
C ALA A 179 5.22 -22.34 4.60
N GLY A 180 4.81 -22.07 3.35
CA GLY A 180 4.00 -22.99 2.60
C GLY A 180 4.03 -22.76 1.09
N GLU A 181 3.17 -23.50 0.39
CA GLU A 181 2.97 -23.37 -1.04
C GLU A 181 2.16 -22.09 -1.36
N VAL A 182 2.59 -21.36 -2.39
CA VAL A 182 1.85 -20.20 -2.91
C VAL A 182 0.64 -20.70 -3.72
N LYS A 183 -0.54 -20.16 -3.42
CA LYS A 183 -1.81 -20.52 -4.07
C LYS A 183 -2.53 -19.28 -4.59
N VAL A 184 -3.29 -19.46 -5.67
CA VAL A 184 -4.20 -18.40 -6.14
C VAL A 184 -5.31 -18.23 -5.09
N PHE A 185 -5.52 -16.96 -4.68
CA PHE A 185 -6.62 -16.57 -3.80
C PHE A 185 -7.80 -16.02 -4.62
N VAL A 186 -7.52 -15.08 -5.55
CA VAL A 186 -8.52 -14.55 -6.48
C VAL A 186 -7.93 -14.53 -7.90
N ASP A 187 -8.70 -15.04 -8.87
CA ASP A 187 -8.43 -14.88 -10.30
C ASP A 187 -9.23 -13.69 -10.83
N HIS A 188 -8.53 -12.58 -11.12
CA HIS A 188 -9.12 -11.32 -11.58
C HIS A 188 -9.05 -11.13 -13.11
N ARG A 189 -8.44 -12.06 -13.85
CA ARG A 189 -8.12 -11.92 -15.29
C ARG A 189 -9.34 -11.66 -16.18
N SER A 190 -10.52 -12.10 -15.77
CA SER A 190 -11.78 -11.84 -16.48
C SER A 190 -12.53 -10.60 -15.99
N SER A 191 -12.01 -9.90 -14.98
CA SER A 191 -12.64 -8.72 -14.38
C SER A 191 -12.10 -7.43 -15.01
N LYS A 192 -12.86 -6.33 -14.85
CA LYS A 192 -12.42 -5.01 -15.28
C LYS A 192 -11.37 -4.44 -14.32
N GLY A 193 -10.33 -3.84 -14.89
CA GLY A 193 -9.24 -3.21 -14.13
C GLY A 193 -8.20 -4.21 -13.63
N TYR A 194 -7.34 -3.75 -12.76
CA TYR A 194 -6.19 -4.50 -12.24
C TYR A 194 -6.20 -4.50 -10.72
N ILE A 195 -5.74 -5.59 -10.13
CA ILE A 195 -5.53 -5.70 -8.67
C ILE A 195 -4.41 -4.73 -8.30
N ASP A 196 -4.69 -3.82 -7.35
CA ASP A 196 -3.74 -2.86 -6.82
C ASP A 196 -3.56 -3.07 -5.30
N GLY A 197 -3.42 -2.03 -4.49
CA GLY A 197 -3.20 -2.16 -3.05
C GLY A 197 -4.34 -2.86 -2.30
N SER A 198 -4.02 -3.53 -1.21
CA SER A 198 -4.98 -4.26 -0.37
C SER A 198 -4.70 -4.12 1.13
N VAL A 199 -5.75 -4.29 1.93
CA VAL A 199 -5.69 -4.50 3.39
C VAL A 199 -6.62 -5.63 3.81
N VAL A 200 -6.33 -6.28 4.94
CA VAL A 200 -7.19 -7.33 5.53
C VAL A 200 -7.70 -6.85 6.88
N ASP A 201 -9.00 -6.94 7.10
CA ASP A 201 -9.64 -6.58 8.37
C ASP A 201 -9.59 -7.73 9.40
N ARG A 202 -10.17 -7.50 10.61
CA ARG A 202 -10.19 -8.50 11.69
C ARG A 202 -11.07 -9.71 11.40
N ASP A 203 -12.03 -9.57 10.49
CA ASP A 203 -12.91 -10.66 10.06
C ASP A 203 -12.26 -11.50 8.93
N GLY A 204 -11.03 -11.13 8.53
CA GLY A 204 -10.28 -11.76 7.44
C GLY A 204 -10.77 -11.34 6.05
N VAL A 205 -11.61 -10.32 5.95
CA VAL A 205 -12.06 -9.77 4.66
C VAL A 205 -10.93 -8.95 4.05
N LEU A 206 -10.55 -9.29 2.82
CA LEU A 206 -9.55 -8.57 2.05
C LEU A 206 -10.22 -7.48 1.22
N TRP A 207 -9.82 -6.23 1.45
CA TRP A 207 -10.27 -5.04 0.75
C TRP A 207 -9.21 -4.63 -0.27
N ASN A 208 -9.57 -4.67 -1.55
CA ASN A 208 -8.66 -4.38 -2.67
C ASN A 208 -9.13 -3.19 -3.49
N ALA A 209 -8.24 -2.24 -3.75
CA ALA A 209 -8.46 -1.20 -4.75
C ALA A 209 -8.25 -1.78 -6.16
N VAL A 210 -9.11 -1.39 -7.10
CA VAL A 210 -9.07 -1.90 -8.48
C VAL A 210 -8.67 -0.76 -9.43
N TRP A 211 -7.40 -0.73 -9.80
CA TRP A 211 -6.88 0.23 -10.76
C TRP A 211 -7.56 0.09 -12.12
N GLY A 212 -8.09 1.18 -12.64
CA GLY A 212 -8.88 1.18 -13.89
C GLY A 212 -10.29 0.61 -13.76
N GLY A 213 -10.64 0.07 -12.58
CA GLY A 213 -11.93 -0.57 -12.33
C GLY A 213 -13.00 0.35 -11.75
N LYS A 214 -12.66 1.54 -11.24
CA LYS A 214 -13.55 2.45 -10.51
C LYS A 214 -14.15 1.81 -9.25
N ALA A 215 -13.42 0.97 -8.55
CA ALA A 215 -13.98 0.21 -7.43
C ALA A 215 -12.97 -0.08 -6.33
N VAL A 216 -13.51 -0.31 -5.13
CA VAL A 216 -12.86 -1.10 -4.07
C VAL A 216 -13.69 -2.38 -3.91
N LYS A 217 -13.04 -3.54 -3.91
CA LYS A 217 -13.67 -4.86 -3.78
C LYS A 217 -13.32 -5.49 -2.44
N ALA A 218 -14.30 -6.16 -1.83
CA ALA A 218 -14.13 -6.93 -0.60
C ALA A 218 -14.28 -8.42 -0.89
N TYR A 219 -13.31 -9.21 -0.45
CA TYR A 219 -13.29 -10.67 -0.63
C TYR A 219 -13.29 -11.37 0.71
N ALA A 220 -14.14 -12.39 0.86
CA ALA A 220 -14.15 -13.29 2.01
C ALA A 220 -12.81 -14.07 2.13
N PRO A 221 -12.51 -14.68 3.29
CA PRO A 221 -11.29 -15.47 3.48
C PRO A 221 -11.12 -16.64 2.51
N ASP A 222 -12.18 -17.10 1.85
CA ASP A 222 -12.15 -18.12 0.80
C ASP A 222 -11.95 -17.58 -0.62
N GLY A 223 -11.90 -16.23 -0.78
CA GLY A 223 -11.76 -15.55 -2.07
C GLY A 223 -13.09 -15.19 -2.75
N THR A 224 -14.23 -15.47 -2.13
CA THR A 224 -15.54 -15.08 -2.65
C THR A 224 -15.72 -13.57 -2.60
N LEU A 225 -16.17 -12.95 -3.71
CA LEU A 225 -16.49 -11.52 -3.74
C LEU A 225 -17.75 -11.27 -2.89
N LEU A 226 -17.58 -10.47 -1.82
CA LEU A 226 -18.67 -10.07 -0.92
C LEU A 226 -19.32 -8.75 -1.34
N ARG A 227 -18.49 -7.80 -1.79
CA ARG A 227 -18.95 -6.43 -2.03
C ARG A 227 -18.06 -5.72 -3.05
N GLU A 228 -18.68 -4.85 -3.85
CA GLU A 228 -18.00 -3.90 -4.72
C GLU A 228 -18.52 -2.49 -4.41
N ILE A 229 -17.60 -1.56 -4.14
CA ILE A 229 -17.90 -0.18 -3.82
C ILE A 229 -17.40 0.68 -4.97
N ALA A 230 -18.33 1.39 -5.61
CA ALA A 230 -17.99 2.27 -6.71
C ALA A 230 -17.19 3.49 -6.22
N MET A 231 -16.06 3.76 -6.88
CA MET A 231 -15.24 4.95 -6.64
C MET A 231 -15.53 6.05 -7.66
N PRO A 232 -15.43 7.33 -7.25
CA PRO A 232 -15.62 8.45 -8.19
C PRO A 232 -14.50 8.57 -9.21
N VAL A 233 -13.40 7.86 -9.02
CA VAL A 233 -12.17 7.89 -9.85
C VAL A 233 -11.91 6.55 -10.51
N THR A 234 -11.25 6.56 -11.67
CA THR A 234 -10.93 5.31 -12.38
C THR A 234 -9.79 4.53 -11.75
N GLN A 235 -8.82 5.21 -11.15
CA GLN A 235 -7.58 4.63 -10.63
C GLN A 235 -7.55 4.77 -9.11
N ALA A 236 -8.46 4.09 -8.39
CA ALA A 236 -8.29 3.82 -6.97
C ALA A 236 -7.07 2.91 -6.80
N SER A 237 -6.16 3.25 -5.89
CA SER A 237 -4.85 2.61 -5.79
C SER A 237 -4.66 1.77 -4.53
N CYS A 238 -4.87 2.32 -3.34
CA CYS A 238 -4.66 1.54 -2.11
C CYS A 238 -5.60 1.96 -0.98
N PRO A 239 -6.22 1.00 -0.25
CA PRO A 239 -7.00 1.28 0.94
C PRO A 239 -6.15 1.25 2.22
N ALA A 240 -6.60 1.98 3.27
CA ALA A 240 -6.10 1.88 4.63
C ALA A 240 -7.24 2.03 5.63
N PHE A 241 -7.21 1.31 6.75
CA PHE A 241 -8.15 1.51 7.85
C PHE A 241 -7.80 2.78 8.63
N VAL A 242 -8.80 3.59 8.91
CA VAL A 242 -8.66 4.87 9.62
C VAL A 242 -9.77 5.06 10.66
N GLY A 243 -9.59 6.06 11.54
CA GLY A 243 -10.49 6.35 12.65
C GLY A 243 -10.07 5.62 13.92
N ALA A 244 -10.57 6.06 15.07
CA ALA A 244 -10.15 5.58 16.38
C ALA A 244 -10.26 4.05 16.57
N ASN A 245 -11.21 3.42 15.86
CA ASN A 245 -11.46 1.97 15.92
C ASN A 245 -11.09 1.24 14.62
N GLY A 246 -10.53 1.92 13.61
CA GLY A 246 -10.34 1.35 12.27
C GLY A 246 -11.65 1.09 11.53
N ASP A 247 -12.68 1.84 11.83
CA ASP A 247 -14.06 1.62 11.40
C ASP A 247 -14.43 2.26 10.04
N ARG A 248 -13.46 2.89 9.38
CA ARG A 248 -13.58 3.49 8.04
C ARG A 248 -12.40 3.12 7.17
N LEU A 249 -12.56 3.26 5.85
CA LEU A 249 -11.47 3.14 4.89
C LEU A 249 -11.08 4.52 4.32
N ALA A 250 -9.79 4.83 4.31
CA ALA A 250 -9.22 5.81 3.39
C ALA A 250 -8.78 5.08 2.12
N VAL A 251 -8.91 5.72 0.96
CA VAL A 251 -8.50 5.16 -0.34
C VAL A 251 -7.77 6.23 -1.13
N THR A 252 -6.53 5.94 -1.50
CA THR A 252 -5.73 6.79 -2.40
C THR A 252 -6.12 6.57 -3.85
N SER A 253 -5.72 7.49 -4.72
CA SER A 253 -5.94 7.37 -6.15
C SER A 253 -4.86 8.10 -6.94
N ALA A 254 -4.84 7.85 -8.25
CA ALA A 254 -3.85 8.39 -9.17
C ALA A 254 -4.48 8.93 -10.46
N TRP A 255 -3.74 9.82 -11.14
CA TRP A 255 -4.00 10.17 -12.53
C TRP A 255 -2.88 9.74 -13.48
N SER A 256 -1.86 9.07 -12.97
CA SER A 256 -0.70 8.61 -13.74
C SER A 256 -1.10 7.88 -15.02
N GLY A 257 -0.40 8.16 -16.12
CA GLY A 257 -0.67 7.59 -17.42
C GLY A 257 -1.90 8.15 -18.16
N LYS A 258 -2.60 9.15 -17.61
CA LYS A 258 -3.75 9.80 -18.26
C LYS A 258 -3.34 11.05 -19.03
N ASP A 259 -3.82 11.18 -20.24
CA ASP A 259 -3.74 12.43 -21.02
C ASP A 259 -4.74 13.50 -20.49
N GLU A 260 -4.66 14.72 -21.02
CA GLU A 260 -5.52 15.84 -20.59
C GLU A 260 -7.03 15.54 -20.77
N LYS A 261 -7.43 14.85 -21.85
CA LYS A 261 -8.83 14.51 -22.11
C LYS A 261 -9.33 13.49 -21.09
N GLN A 262 -8.53 12.48 -20.81
CA GLN A 262 -8.85 11.47 -19.79
C GLN A 262 -8.92 12.08 -18.39
N ARG A 263 -8.03 13.04 -18.05
CA ARG A 263 -8.08 13.79 -16.78
C ARG A 263 -9.32 14.66 -16.67
N ALA A 264 -9.74 15.31 -17.76
CA ALA A 264 -10.97 16.11 -17.78
C ALA A 264 -12.24 15.27 -17.51
N LEU A 265 -12.22 13.98 -17.89
CA LEU A 265 -13.32 13.02 -17.62
C LEU A 265 -13.25 12.38 -16.23
N ASP A 266 -12.15 12.61 -15.49
CA ASP A 266 -11.89 12.04 -14.16
C ASP A 266 -11.28 13.12 -13.24
N PRO A 267 -12.02 14.22 -12.96
CA PRO A 267 -11.47 15.43 -12.34
C PRO A 267 -11.01 15.23 -10.90
N GLN A 268 -11.42 14.15 -10.24
CA GLN A 268 -11.01 13.82 -8.88
C GLN A 268 -9.85 12.79 -8.84
N ALA A 269 -9.34 12.35 -10.00
CA ALA A 269 -8.21 11.43 -10.06
C ALA A 269 -6.97 12.03 -9.37
N GLY A 270 -6.34 11.27 -8.49
CA GLY A 270 -5.22 11.71 -7.65
C GLY A 270 -5.63 12.23 -6.26
N MET A 271 -6.93 12.46 -6.01
CA MET A 271 -7.43 12.79 -4.67
C MET A 271 -7.45 11.56 -3.76
N THR A 272 -7.54 11.80 -2.45
CA THR A 272 -7.71 10.76 -1.44
C THR A 272 -9.13 10.82 -0.88
N PHE A 273 -9.74 9.66 -0.66
CA PHE A 273 -11.14 9.53 -0.27
C PHE A 273 -11.30 8.85 1.09
N LEU A 274 -12.41 9.17 1.78
CA LEU A 274 -12.92 8.38 2.90
C LEU A 274 -14.19 7.65 2.46
N LEU A 275 -14.25 6.37 2.80
CA LEU A 275 -15.40 5.51 2.63
C LEU A 275 -16.07 5.31 3.99
N ASP A 276 -17.26 5.83 4.13
CA ASP A 276 -18.11 5.66 5.32
C ASP A 276 -18.92 4.37 5.16
N ILE A 277 -18.23 3.26 5.31
CA ILE A 277 -18.76 1.91 5.21
C ILE A 277 -18.36 1.13 6.46
N PRO A 278 -19.22 0.25 6.98
CA PRO A 278 -18.86 -0.56 8.14
C PRO A 278 -17.72 -1.53 7.76
N VAL A 279 -16.60 -1.39 8.45
CA VAL A 279 -15.44 -2.29 8.39
C VAL A 279 -14.96 -2.59 9.79
N ASN A 280 -14.43 -3.77 10.01
CA ASN A 280 -13.79 -4.18 11.27
C ASN A 280 -12.27 -4.12 11.10
N GLY A 281 -11.76 -2.91 10.80
CA GLY A 281 -10.37 -2.69 10.46
C GLY A 281 -9.41 -2.86 11.64
N ARG A 282 -8.15 -2.96 11.32
CA ARG A 282 -7.04 -3.04 12.28
C ARG A 282 -5.92 -2.09 11.86
N PHE A 283 -5.06 -1.76 12.81
CA PHE A 283 -3.89 -0.93 12.54
C PHE A 283 -2.65 -1.79 12.33
N GLU A 284 -1.73 -1.27 11.53
CA GLU A 284 -0.45 -1.91 11.35
C GLU A 284 0.38 -1.83 12.64
N PRO A 285 1.11 -2.88 12.99
CA PRO A 285 2.02 -2.84 14.12
C PRO A 285 3.24 -1.97 13.80
N ARG A 286 4.04 -1.66 14.82
CA ARG A 286 5.33 -1.02 14.62
C ARG A 286 6.30 -1.96 13.91
N VAL A 287 7.09 -1.41 12.99
CA VAL A 287 8.15 -2.18 12.34
C VAL A 287 9.35 -2.34 13.27
N LEU A 288 9.92 -3.54 13.31
CA LEU A 288 11.10 -3.85 14.12
C LEU A 288 12.36 -3.81 13.24
N ILE A 289 13.19 -2.80 13.44
CA ILE A 289 14.38 -2.57 12.61
C ILE A 289 15.69 -3.09 13.23
N ALA A 290 15.68 -3.42 14.54
CA ALA A 290 16.78 -4.00 15.28
C ALA A 290 16.27 -4.87 16.43
#